data_41ade04c121bddb412a63cfce110a65e
#
_entry.id   41ade04c121bddb412a63cfce110a65e
#
_cell.length_a   1.000
_cell.length_b   1.000
_cell.length_c   1.000
_cell.angle_alpha   90.00
_cell.angle_beta   90.00
_cell.angle_gamma   90.00
#
_symmetry.space_group_name_H-M   'P 1'
#
loop_
_entity.id
_entity.type
_entity.pdbx_description
1 polymer ?
#
loop_
_entity_poly.entity_id
_entity_poly.type
_entity_poly.pdbx_seq_one_letter_code
_entity_poly.pdbx_strand_id
1 'polypeptide(L)'
;MLKSRLSFAAVVAATALTWAFPGTKSNAAGIFTLTSTTFEDGKIMPKKVANSKANTQNNPNCVGDNVSPEFSWRNVPEGTKSFVMLMTDPEGRGGASVIHWVAYGIPASVSGFAEGEVSKPSDKYVGGKSTRGVGFYSGPCTPRDTMPHHYTFVLIATDFDPKELPPGLTHDEVTAKLAPNNGAPMHAKGDAGLVGLFVNPWQP
;
A
#
# COMPACT_ATOMS: atom_id res chain seq x y z
N MET A 1 7.54 -24.19 93.16
CA MET A 1 7.21 -22.82 92.63
C MET A 1 7.30 -22.85 91.12
N LEU A 2 6.16 -22.99 90.45
CA LEU A 2 6.09 -23.15 89.00
C LEU A 2 5.69 -21.82 88.40
N LYS A 3 6.60 -21.13 87.60
CA LYS A 3 6.29 -19.88 86.93
C LYS A 3 5.74 -20.18 85.52
N SER A 4 4.44 -19.95 85.35
CA SER A 4 3.75 -19.98 84.06
C SER A 4 4.25 -18.79 83.21
N ARG A 5 4.70 -19.08 81.99
CA ARG A 5 4.96 -18.09 80.92
C ARG A 5 3.78 -18.10 79.96
N LEU A 6 3.00 -17.02 79.95
CA LEU A 6 2.02 -16.78 78.92
C LEU A 6 2.74 -16.21 77.66
N SER A 7 2.61 -16.94 76.57
CA SER A 7 3.04 -16.44 75.26
C SER A 7 1.86 -15.80 74.56
N PHE A 8 1.95 -14.50 74.29
CA PHE A 8 1.00 -13.79 73.40
C PHE A 8 1.42 -13.99 71.96
N ALA A 9 0.60 -14.64 71.18
CA ALA A 9 0.75 -14.73 69.73
C ALA A 9 0.03 -13.50 69.12
N ALA A 10 0.78 -12.62 68.49
CA ALA A 10 0.22 -11.51 67.70
C ALA A 10 -0.16 -12.01 66.33
N VAL A 11 -1.45 -11.98 66.00
CA VAL A 11 -1.95 -12.27 64.64
C VAL A 11 -1.85 -10.94 63.83
N VAL A 12 -0.95 -10.92 62.87
CA VAL A 12 -0.84 -9.81 61.87
C VAL A 12 -1.79 -10.16 60.73
N ALA A 13 -2.91 -9.45 60.64
CA ALA A 13 -3.82 -9.55 59.49
C ALA A 13 -3.24 -8.68 58.34
N ALA A 14 -2.71 -9.32 57.29
CA ALA A 14 -2.31 -8.66 56.10
C ALA A 14 -3.53 -8.39 55.21
N THR A 15 -3.97 -7.15 55.14
CA THR A 15 -4.99 -6.71 54.16
C THR A 15 -4.34 -6.50 52.78
N ALA A 16 -4.58 -7.41 51.85
CA ALA A 16 -4.19 -7.27 50.46
C ALA A 16 -5.09 -6.24 49.77
N LEU A 17 -4.54 -5.04 49.53
CA LEU A 17 -5.20 -4.01 48.74
C LEU A 17 -5.07 -4.40 47.26
N THR A 18 -6.13 -4.97 46.66
CA THR A 18 -6.16 -5.24 45.20
C THR A 18 -6.46 -3.94 44.45
N TRP A 19 -5.44 -3.40 43.79
CA TRP A 19 -5.61 -2.30 42.85
C TRP A 19 -6.22 -2.88 41.55
N ALA A 20 -7.51 -2.68 41.33
CA ALA A 20 -8.15 -2.91 40.06
C ALA A 20 -7.79 -1.76 39.12
N PHE A 21 -6.84 -1.97 38.22
CA PHE A 21 -6.62 -1.06 37.11
C PHE A 21 -7.81 -1.19 36.16
N PRO A 22 -8.54 -0.09 35.82
CA PRO A 22 -9.51 -0.16 34.77
C PRO A 22 -8.77 -0.49 33.48
N GLY A 23 -9.00 -1.71 32.96
CA GLY A 23 -8.47 -2.13 31.68
C GLY A 23 -9.05 -1.22 30.60
N THR A 24 -8.29 -0.23 30.15
CA THR A 24 -8.59 0.47 28.91
C THR A 24 -8.50 -0.58 27.81
N LYS A 25 -9.64 -0.97 27.24
CA LYS A 25 -9.67 -1.71 25.97
C LYS A 25 -9.04 -0.77 24.94
N SER A 26 -7.76 -0.93 24.69
CA SER A 26 -7.12 -0.42 23.48
C SER A 26 -7.84 -1.10 22.33
N ASN A 27 -8.74 -0.38 21.66
CA ASN A 27 -9.11 -0.74 20.30
C ASN A 27 -7.84 -0.56 19.48
N ALA A 28 -7.06 -1.63 19.33
CA ALA A 28 -5.96 -1.61 18.38
C ALA A 28 -6.60 -1.30 17.01
N ALA A 29 -6.30 -0.13 16.46
CA ALA A 29 -6.71 0.20 15.11
C ALA A 29 -6.25 -0.96 14.20
N GLY A 30 -7.14 -1.47 13.37
CA GLY A 30 -6.79 -2.55 12.45
C GLY A 30 -5.63 -2.12 11.54
N ILE A 31 -4.85 -3.07 11.06
CA ILE A 31 -3.73 -2.81 10.14
C ILE A 31 -4.28 -2.17 8.85
N PHE A 32 -3.72 -1.04 8.42
CA PHE A 32 -4.00 -0.46 7.11
C PHE A 32 -3.67 -1.48 6.03
N THR A 33 -4.63 -1.84 5.22
CA THR A 33 -4.53 -2.99 4.31
C THR A 33 -5.02 -2.61 2.92
N LEU A 34 -4.25 -3.00 1.90
CA LEU A 34 -4.60 -2.99 0.49
C LEU A 34 -4.86 -4.42 0.04
N THR A 35 -5.95 -4.66 -0.66
CA THR A 35 -6.34 -5.98 -1.20
C THR A 35 -6.82 -5.86 -2.64
N SER A 36 -6.90 -6.98 -3.33
CA SER A 36 -7.51 -7.10 -4.66
C SER A 36 -8.32 -8.39 -4.73
N THR A 37 -9.44 -8.36 -5.45
CA THR A 37 -10.18 -9.57 -5.85
C THR A 37 -9.67 -10.12 -7.18
N THR A 38 -8.85 -9.37 -7.90
CA THR A 38 -8.29 -9.78 -9.20
C THR A 38 -7.13 -10.76 -9.03
N PHE A 39 -6.37 -10.65 -7.93
CA PHE A 39 -5.26 -11.56 -7.59
C PHE A 39 -4.97 -11.51 -6.08
N GLU A 40 -4.36 -12.56 -5.55
CA GLU A 40 -3.88 -12.64 -4.18
C GLU A 40 -2.44 -12.12 -4.06
N ASP A 41 -2.07 -11.60 -2.88
CA ASP A 41 -0.71 -11.14 -2.60
C ASP A 41 0.34 -12.23 -2.85
N GLY A 42 1.40 -11.87 -3.57
CA GLY A 42 2.46 -12.80 -3.97
C GLY A 42 2.05 -13.84 -5.04
N LYS A 43 0.89 -13.70 -5.68
CA LYS A 43 0.42 -14.66 -6.71
C LYS A 43 0.50 -14.09 -8.13
N ILE A 44 0.45 -15.00 -9.09
CA ILE A 44 0.44 -14.65 -10.53
C ILE A 44 -0.85 -13.88 -10.85
N MET A 45 -0.68 -12.72 -11.44
CA MET A 45 -1.78 -11.91 -11.95
C MET A 45 -2.33 -12.49 -13.27
N PRO A 46 -3.64 -12.36 -13.51
CA PRO A 46 -4.25 -12.84 -14.76
C PRO A 46 -3.76 -12.02 -15.96
N LYS A 47 -3.70 -12.66 -17.14
CA LYS A 47 -3.20 -12.06 -18.38
C LYS A 47 -3.85 -10.71 -18.74
N LYS A 48 -5.15 -10.54 -18.46
CA LYS A 48 -5.89 -9.32 -18.77
C LYS A 48 -5.30 -8.05 -18.16
N VAL A 49 -4.58 -8.17 -17.03
CA VAL A 49 -3.98 -7.00 -16.35
C VAL A 49 -2.70 -6.53 -17.05
N ALA A 50 -2.03 -7.40 -17.82
CA ALA A 50 -0.87 -6.99 -18.60
C ALA A 50 -1.25 -5.95 -19.65
N ASN A 51 -0.29 -5.11 -20.04
CA ASN A 51 -0.52 -4.09 -21.05
C ASN A 51 -0.80 -4.74 -22.41
N SER A 52 -1.44 -4.00 -23.29
CA SER A 52 -1.83 -4.48 -24.62
C SER A 52 -0.90 -3.95 -25.71
N LYS A 53 -0.83 -4.66 -26.83
CA LYS A 53 -0.16 -4.20 -28.04
C LYS A 53 -0.73 -2.87 -28.54
N ALA A 54 -2.06 -2.71 -28.46
CA ALA A 54 -2.74 -1.49 -28.91
C ALA A 54 -2.26 -0.24 -28.14
N ASN A 55 -1.96 -0.38 -26.85
CA ASN A 55 -1.50 0.74 -26.01
C ASN A 55 0.02 0.99 -26.11
N THR A 56 0.77 0.14 -26.78
CA THR A 56 2.23 0.12 -26.71
C THR A 56 2.94 0.05 -28.06
N GLN A 57 2.34 0.61 -29.10
CA GLN A 57 2.93 0.62 -30.46
C GLN A 57 3.32 -0.78 -30.95
N ASN A 58 2.44 -1.77 -30.71
CA ASN A 58 2.62 -3.18 -31.08
C ASN A 58 3.80 -3.88 -30.39
N ASN A 59 4.20 -3.45 -29.20
CA ASN A 59 5.23 -4.15 -28.42
C ASN A 59 4.83 -5.60 -28.16
N PRO A 60 5.60 -6.60 -28.67
CA PRO A 60 5.25 -8.02 -28.57
C PRO A 60 5.23 -8.56 -27.14
N ASN A 61 5.87 -7.86 -26.20
CA ASN A 61 5.90 -8.24 -24.79
C ASN A 61 4.62 -7.87 -24.04
N CYS A 62 3.79 -7.00 -24.62
CA CYS A 62 2.54 -6.54 -24.01
C CYS A 62 1.39 -7.42 -24.50
N VAL A 63 1.08 -8.47 -23.76
CA VAL A 63 0.23 -9.59 -24.21
C VAL A 63 -1.19 -9.55 -23.65
N GLY A 64 -1.53 -8.57 -22.81
CA GLY A 64 -2.82 -8.46 -22.14
C GLY A 64 -3.76 -7.43 -22.75
N ASP A 65 -4.70 -6.97 -21.92
CA ASP A 65 -5.77 -6.04 -22.29
C ASP A 65 -5.65 -4.69 -21.56
N ASN A 66 -4.65 -4.52 -20.71
CA ASN A 66 -4.43 -3.37 -19.82
C ASN A 66 -5.61 -3.10 -18.88
N VAL A 67 -6.29 -4.13 -18.42
CA VAL A 67 -7.36 -4.00 -17.43
C VAL A 67 -6.73 -3.85 -16.05
N SER A 68 -6.89 -2.69 -15.41
CA SER A 68 -6.38 -2.49 -14.05
C SER A 68 -7.03 -3.46 -13.09
N PRO A 69 -6.29 -4.03 -12.12
CA PRO A 69 -6.89 -4.80 -11.05
C PRO A 69 -7.97 -4.01 -10.30
N GLU A 70 -8.91 -4.72 -9.68
CA GLU A 70 -9.71 -4.16 -8.60
C GLU A 70 -8.80 -3.91 -7.39
N PHE A 71 -9.00 -2.83 -6.68
CA PHE A 71 -8.33 -2.51 -5.43
C PHE A 71 -9.32 -2.07 -4.38
N SER A 72 -9.13 -2.56 -3.16
CA SER A 72 -9.90 -2.14 -1.99
C SER A 72 -8.96 -1.92 -0.80
N TRP A 73 -9.26 -0.93 0.04
CA TRP A 73 -8.47 -0.68 1.25
C TRP A 73 -9.32 -0.35 2.45
N ARG A 74 -8.79 -0.66 3.64
CA ARG A 74 -9.47 -0.50 4.92
C ARG A 74 -8.50 -0.16 6.04
N ASN A 75 -9.05 0.19 7.20
CA ASN A 75 -8.31 0.58 8.41
C ASN A 75 -7.36 1.76 8.14
N VAL A 76 -7.88 2.75 7.45
CA VAL A 76 -7.14 3.95 7.05
C VAL A 76 -6.61 4.68 8.29
N PRO A 77 -5.32 5.09 8.33
CA PRO A 77 -4.76 5.85 9.43
C PRO A 77 -5.51 7.14 9.71
N GLU A 78 -5.61 7.51 10.98
CA GLU A 78 -6.21 8.77 11.40
C GLU A 78 -5.45 9.97 10.82
N GLY A 79 -6.18 11.04 10.48
CA GLY A 79 -5.60 12.24 9.88
C GLY A 79 -5.32 12.14 8.38
N THR A 80 -5.70 11.03 7.73
CA THR A 80 -5.60 10.89 6.27
C THR A 80 -6.56 11.83 5.56
N LYS A 81 -6.05 12.63 4.63
CA LYS A 81 -6.83 13.51 3.75
C LYS A 81 -6.87 12.99 2.31
N SER A 82 -5.78 12.37 1.86
CA SER A 82 -5.72 11.74 0.54
C SER A 82 -4.78 10.54 0.54
N PHE A 83 -4.74 9.83 -0.60
CA PHE A 83 -3.81 8.72 -0.81
C PHE A 83 -2.94 8.96 -2.04
N VAL A 84 -1.80 8.27 -2.03
CA VAL A 84 -0.92 8.06 -3.18
C VAL A 84 -0.93 6.57 -3.49
N MET A 85 -1.08 6.21 -4.77
CA MET A 85 -0.93 4.84 -5.26
C MET A 85 0.24 4.80 -6.24
N LEU A 86 1.18 3.92 -5.98
CA LEU A 86 2.37 3.69 -6.80
C LEU A 86 2.37 2.23 -7.29
N MET A 87 2.78 2.01 -8.54
CA MET A 87 3.05 0.67 -9.07
C MET A 87 4.44 0.64 -9.69
N THR A 88 5.28 -0.25 -9.20
CA THR A 88 6.66 -0.41 -9.65
C THR A 88 6.97 -1.86 -10.01
N ASP A 89 7.89 -2.05 -10.96
CA ASP A 89 8.51 -3.32 -11.34
C ASP A 89 10.01 -3.20 -11.07
N PRO A 90 10.52 -3.69 -9.92
CA PRO A 90 11.93 -3.57 -9.55
C PRO A 90 12.88 -4.27 -10.53
N GLU A 91 12.47 -5.39 -11.13
CA GLU A 91 13.29 -6.15 -12.09
C GLU A 91 13.35 -5.50 -13.47
N GLY A 92 12.41 -4.62 -13.76
CA GLY A 92 12.31 -3.95 -15.05
C GLY A 92 13.59 -3.22 -15.44
N ARG A 93 13.92 -3.20 -16.73
CA ARG A 93 15.13 -2.57 -17.28
C ARG A 93 16.44 -3.13 -16.68
N GLY A 94 16.46 -4.44 -16.40
CA GLY A 94 17.64 -5.10 -15.84
C GLY A 94 17.94 -4.70 -14.39
N GLY A 95 16.92 -4.49 -13.58
CA GLY A 95 17.03 -4.09 -12.17
C GLY A 95 17.08 -2.58 -11.94
N ALA A 96 16.95 -1.76 -13.00
CA ALA A 96 16.90 -0.30 -12.87
C ALA A 96 15.49 0.23 -12.56
N SER A 97 14.55 -0.64 -12.33
CA SER A 97 13.13 -0.39 -12.07
C SER A 97 12.35 0.24 -13.22
N VAL A 98 11.09 -0.10 -13.31
CA VAL A 98 10.09 0.55 -14.17
C VAL A 98 8.95 1.06 -13.30
N ILE A 99 8.64 2.34 -13.40
CA ILE A 99 7.49 2.95 -12.75
C ILE A 99 6.29 2.80 -13.69
N HIS A 100 5.34 1.97 -13.30
CA HIS A 100 4.17 1.65 -14.11
C HIS A 100 3.01 2.62 -13.90
N TRP A 101 2.82 3.09 -12.68
CA TRP A 101 1.73 4.01 -12.34
C TRP A 101 2.11 4.90 -11.16
N VAL A 102 1.74 6.17 -11.25
CA VAL A 102 1.85 7.17 -10.20
C VAL A 102 0.51 7.91 -10.15
N ALA A 103 -0.22 7.74 -9.05
CA ALA A 103 -1.47 8.45 -8.80
C ALA A 103 -1.43 9.06 -7.40
N TYR A 104 -1.81 10.31 -7.25
CA TYR A 104 -1.83 11.01 -5.97
C TYR A 104 -3.04 11.93 -5.85
N GLY A 105 -3.28 12.45 -4.66
CA GLY A 105 -4.48 13.25 -4.40
C GLY A 105 -5.78 12.44 -4.52
N ILE A 106 -5.72 11.12 -4.32
CA ILE A 106 -6.92 10.28 -4.23
C ILE A 106 -7.64 10.66 -2.93
N PRO A 107 -8.87 11.22 -2.97
CA PRO A 107 -9.55 11.69 -1.76
C PRO A 107 -9.75 10.58 -0.71
N ALA A 108 -9.70 10.93 0.58
CA ALA A 108 -9.91 9.97 1.67
C ALA A 108 -11.31 9.32 1.66
N SER A 109 -12.26 9.87 0.93
CA SER A 109 -13.58 9.28 0.71
C SER A 109 -13.58 8.10 -0.27
N VAL A 110 -12.50 7.91 -1.04
CA VAL A 110 -12.32 6.76 -1.93
C VAL A 110 -11.76 5.61 -1.12
N SER A 111 -12.37 4.43 -1.21
CA SER A 111 -11.95 3.20 -0.51
C SER A 111 -11.55 2.08 -1.47
N GLY A 112 -11.46 2.37 -2.76
CA GLY A 112 -11.11 1.38 -3.78
C GLY A 112 -11.26 1.90 -5.20
N PHE A 113 -10.82 1.07 -6.13
CA PHE A 113 -11.04 1.21 -7.57
C PHE A 113 -11.62 -0.09 -8.12
N ALA A 114 -12.67 0.02 -8.92
CA ALA A 114 -13.21 -1.14 -9.62
C ALA A 114 -12.23 -1.67 -10.68
N GLU A 115 -12.37 -2.93 -11.05
CA GLU A 115 -11.57 -3.53 -12.12
C GLU A 115 -11.73 -2.73 -13.42
N GLY A 116 -10.62 -2.39 -14.06
CA GLY A 116 -10.56 -1.59 -15.29
C GLY A 116 -10.78 -0.07 -15.09
N GLU A 117 -11.16 0.37 -13.93
CA GLU A 117 -11.51 1.78 -13.69
C GLU A 117 -10.36 2.74 -13.96
N VAL A 118 -9.16 2.37 -13.54
CA VAL A 118 -7.96 3.21 -13.68
C VAL A 118 -7.06 2.84 -14.86
N SER A 119 -7.59 2.07 -15.80
CA SER A 119 -6.94 1.76 -17.10
C SER A 119 -6.90 2.94 -18.06
N LYS A 120 -7.46 4.08 -17.69
CA LYS A 120 -7.59 5.32 -18.45
C LYS A 120 -7.52 6.51 -17.48
N PRO A 121 -7.38 7.75 -17.97
CA PRO A 121 -7.44 8.93 -17.11
C PRO A 121 -8.73 8.95 -16.26
N SER A 122 -8.61 9.36 -15.00
CA SER A 122 -9.69 9.44 -14.03
C SER A 122 -9.66 10.80 -13.32
N ASP A 123 -10.81 11.29 -12.90
CA ASP A 123 -10.96 12.49 -12.09
C ASP A 123 -10.84 12.22 -10.58
N LYS A 124 -10.72 10.94 -10.19
CA LYS A 124 -10.54 10.52 -8.80
C LYS A 124 -9.11 10.74 -8.27
N TYR A 125 -8.15 11.09 -9.13
CA TYR A 125 -6.77 11.33 -8.75
C TYR A 125 -6.03 12.21 -9.75
N VAL A 126 -4.88 12.71 -9.36
CA VAL A 126 -3.93 13.35 -10.25
C VAL A 126 -2.96 12.31 -10.77
N GLY A 127 -2.89 12.13 -12.08
CA GLY A 127 -1.92 11.25 -12.74
C GLY A 127 -0.53 11.87 -12.77
N GLY A 128 0.45 11.16 -12.22
CA GLY A 128 1.86 11.54 -12.26
C GLY A 128 2.58 11.06 -13.51
N LYS A 129 3.86 11.38 -13.61
CA LYS A 129 4.74 10.91 -14.69
C LYS A 129 5.30 9.53 -14.34
N SER A 130 4.89 8.53 -15.10
CA SER A 130 5.46 7.19 -15.06
C SER A 130 6.54 7.01 -16.13
N THR A 131 7.40 5.99 -16.00
CA THR A 131 8.36 5.64 -17.07
C THR A 131 7.66 5.06 -18.32
N ARG A 132 6.33 4.80 -18.20
CA ARG A 132 5.47 4.34 -19.30
C ARG A 132 4.85 5.48 -20.11
N GLY A 133 5.08 6.74 -19.72
CA GLY A 133 4.61 7.93 -20.42
C GLY A 133 3.13 8.25 -20.23
N VAL A 134 2.42 7.56 -19.33
CA VAL A 134 1.00 7.79 -19.06
C VAL A 134 0.75 8.04 -17.56
N GLY A 135 -0.29 8.80 -17.24
CA GLY A 135 -0.70 9.14 -15.87
C GLY A 135 -1.78 8.21 -15.30
N PHE A 136 -1.97 7.03 -15.88
CA PHE A 136 -2.92 6.02 -15.45
C PHE A 136 -2.28 4.64 -15.45
N TYR A 137 -2.98 3.62 -14.97
CA TYR A 137 -2.47 2.26 -14.90
C TYR A 137 -1.91 1.80 -16.25
N SER A 138 -0.67 1.33 -16.22
CA SER A 138 0.01 0.70 -17.35
C SER A 138 0.52 -0.67 -16.91
N GLY A 139 -0.15 -1.72 -17.30
CA GLY A 139 0.09 -3.07 -16.83
C GLY A 139 1.45 -3.66 -17.20
N PRO A 140 1.76 -4.87 -16.71
CA PRO A 140 2.94 -5.64 -17.04
C PRO A 140 3.22 -5.74 -18.55
N CYS A 141 4.49 -5.69 -18.91
CA CYS A 141 4.94 -5.82 -20.29
C CYS A 141 6.33 -6.47 -20.29
N THR A 142 6.44 -7.61 -19.57
CA THR A 142 7.69 -8.34 -19.37
C THR A 142 8.15 -8.97 -20.68
N PRO A 143 9.46 -9.02 -20.94
CA PRO A 143 9.98 -9.84 -22.03
C PRO A 143 9.51 -11.30 -21.91
N ARG A 144 9.45 -12.00 -23.02
CA ARG A 144 9.26 -13.46 -23.01
C ARG A 144 10.49 -14.11 -22.38
N ASP A 145 10.43 -15.32 -21.93
CA ASP A 145 11.54 -16.09 -21.40
C ASP A 145 12.15 -15.60 -20.06
N THR A 146 11.58 -14.59 -19.45
CA THR A 146 12.05 -14.11 -18.14
C THR A 146 11.37 -14.84 -16.98
N MET A 147 12.02 -14.82 -15.83
CA MET A 147 11.39 -15.20 -14.57
C MET A 147 10.23 -14.22 -14.26
N PRO A 148 9.27 -14.60 -13.43
CA PRO A 148 8.22 -13.69 -13.00
C PRO A 148 8.82 -12.40 -12.42
N HIS A 149 8.31 -11.26 -12.88
CA HIS A 149 8.57 -9.95 -12.28
C HIS A 149 7.59 -9.69 -11.13
N HIS A 150 8.02 -8.95 -10.13
CA HIS A 150 7.21 -8.46 -9.02
C HIS A 150 6.64 -7.09 -9.38
N TYR A 151 5.33 -6.98 -9.36
CA TYR A 151 4.64 -5.70 -9.51
C TYR A 151 4.15 -5.27 -8.14
N THR A 152 4.89 -4.36 -7.54
CA THR A 152 4.61 -3.86 -6.20
C THR A 152 3.64 -2.68 -6.29
N PHE A 153 2.48 -2.82 -5.69
CA PHE A 153 1.52 -1.76 -5.47
C PHE A 153 1.68 -1.24 -4.05
N VAL A 154 1.87 0.07 -3.89
CA VAL A 154 1.99 0.71 -2.57
C VAL A 154 0.95 1.82 -2.48
N LEU A 155 0.02 1.69 -1.54
CA LEU A 155 -0.95 2.71 -1.19
C LEU A 155 -0.46 3.44 0.06
N ILE A 156 -0.25 4.75 -0.05
CA ILE A 156 0.27 5.59 1.03
C ILE A 156 -0.83 6.56 1.44
N ALA A 157 -1.22 6.51 2.71
CA ALA A 157 -2.12 7.48 3.32
C ALA A 157 -1.33 8.75 3.64
N THR A 158 -1.87 9.93 3.33
CA THR A 158 -1.18 11.21 3.53
C THR A 158 -2.12 12.30 4.06
N ASP A 159 -1.55 13.31 4.73
CA ASP A 159 -2.26 14.50 5.19
C ASP A 159 -2.28 15.65 4.17
N PHE A 160 -1.76 15.45 2.96
CA PHE A 160 -1.96 16.39 1.86
C PHE A 160 -3.42 16.45 1.44
N ASP A 161 -3.91 17.64 1.20
CA ASP A 161 -5.22 17.81 0.57
C ASP A 161 -5.19 17.29 -0.88
N PRO A 162 -6.30 16.74 -1.43
CA PRO A 162 -6.30 16.09 -2.74
C PRO A 162 -5.76 16.92 -3.91
N LYS A 163 -5.80 18.26 -3.81
CA LYS A 163 -5.33 19.19 -4.85
C LYS A 163 -4.05 19.95 -4.47
N GLU A 164 -3.42 19.58 -3.36
CA GLU A 164 -2.26 20.29 -2.85
C GLU A 164 -1.01 20.07 -3.69
N LEU A 165 -0.83 18.85 -4.16
CA LEU A 165 0.32 18.52 -5.02
C LEU A 165 0.02 18.89 -6.48
N PRO A 166 0.96 19.61 -7.17
CA PRO A 166 0.75 19.99 -8.56
C PRO A 166 0.75 18.77 -9.50
N PRO A 167 0.10 18.85 -10.67
CA PRO A 167 0.11 17.77 -11.65
C PRO A 167 1.49 17.53 -12.25
N GLY A 168 1.73 16.30 -12.70
CA GLY A 168 2.92 15.92 -13.46
C GLY A 168 4.16 15.61 -12.61
N LEU A 169 4.02 15.36 -11.31
CA LEU A 169 5.10 14.88 -10.47
C LEU A 169 5.49 13.45 -10.86
N THR A 170 6.78 13.16 -10.77
CA THR A 170 7.34 11.82 -10.89
C THR A 170 7.16 11.03 -9.60
N HIS A 171 7.43 9.72 -9.64
CA HIS A 171 7.50 8.86 -8.47
C HIS A 171 8.40 9.45 -7.37
N ASP A 172 9.63 9.85 -7.73
CA ASP A 172 10.62 10.34 -6.77
C ASP A 172 10.25 11.71 -6.18
N GLU A 173 9.65 12.60 -7.01
CA GLU A 173 9.15 13.89 -6.52
C GLU A 173 7.97 13.73 -5.54
N VAL A 174 7.07 12.77 -5.79
CA VAL A 174 5.97 12.47 -4.85
C VAL A 174 6.53 11.88 -3.55
N THR A 175 7.39 10.88 -3.63
CA THR A 175 7.96 10.22 -2.44
C THR A 175 8.82 11.17 -1.61
N ALA A 176 9.59 12.07 -2.25
CA ALA A 176 10.36 13.10 -1.56
C ALA A 176 9.48 14.10 -0.80
N LYS A 177 8.26 14.37 -1.29
CA LYS A 177 7.29 15.22 -0.57
C LYS A 177 6.65 14.49 0.62
N LEU A 178 6.40 13.19 0.49
CA LEU A 178 5.82 12.37 1.56
C LEU A 178 6.76 12.18 2.75
N ALA A 179 8.05 12.02 2.49
CA ALA A 179 9.10 11.77 3.49
C ALA A 179 10.33 12.63 3.21
N PRO A 180 10.31 13.93 3.53
CA PRO A 180 11.43 14.81 3.25
C PRO A 180 12.68 14.44 4.05
N ASN A 181 13.85 14.42 3.39
CA ASN A 181 15.14 14.07 4.02
C ASN A 181 15.79 15.21 4.84
N ASN A 182 15.13 16.38 4.93
CA ASN A 182 15.69 17.60 5.49
C ASN A 182 15.20 17.92 6.92
N GLY A 183 14.61 16.92 7.61
CA GLY A 183 14.04 17.10 8.95
C GLY A 183 12.66 17.76 8.98
N ALA A 184 12.05 18.03 7.84
CA ALA A 184 10.66 18.47 7.78
C ALA A 184 9.71 17.33 8.22
N PRO A 185 8.49 17.63 8.69
CA PRO A 185 7.51 16.63 9.08
C PRO A 185 7.20 15.63 7.96
N MET A 186 7.02 14.37 8.31
CA MET A 186 6.51 13.36 7.40
C MET A 186 5.02 13.59 7.10
N HIS A 187 4.67 13.58 5.83
CA HIS A 187 3.29 13.67 5.36
C HIS A 187 2.64 12.30 5.18
N ALA A 188 3.42 11.22 5.08
CA ALA A 188 2.90 9.85 5.11
C ALA A 188 2.40 9.49 6.50
N LYS A 189 1.15 9.02 6.60
CA LYS A 189 0.48 8.56 7.83
C LYS A 189 0.55 7.06 8.01
N GLY A 190 0.84 6.33 6.95
CA GLY A 190 0.98 4.88 6.89
C GLY A 190 0.89 4.41 5.45
N ASP A 191 1.30 3.17 5.23
CA ASP A 191 1.30 2.55 3.91
C ASP A 191 0.76 1.11 3.98
N ALA A 192 0.30 0.63 2.83
CA ALA A 192 -0.14 -0.74 2.63
C ALA A 192 0.36 -1.22 1.26
N GLY A 193 0.94 -2.41 1.25
CA GLY A 193 1.50 -3.03 0.04
C GLY A 193 0.67 -4.20 -0.46
N LEU A 194 0.77 -4.47 -1.75
CA LEU A 194 0.25 -5.65 -2.42
C LEU A 194 1.19 -6.00 -3.58
N VAL A 195 1.59 -7.26 -3.71
CA VAL A 195 2.51 -7.71 -4.75
C VAL A 195 1.83 -8.69 -5.69
N GLY A 196 1.78 -8.35 -6.98
CA GLY A 196 1.37 -9.27 -8.03
C GLY A 196 2.58 -9.75 -8.82
N LEU A 197 2.63 -11.04 -9.14
CA LEU A 197 3.64 -11.60 -10.04
C LEU A 197 3.12 -11.64 -11.47
N PHE A 198 3.97 -11.33 -12.44
CA PHE A 198 3.61 -11.53 -13.84
C PHE A 198 4.78 -12.13 -14.60
N VAL A 199 4.47 -13.17 -15.36
CA VAL A 199 5.37 -13.78 -16.32
C VAL A 199 4.68 -13.73 -17.69
N ASN A 200 5.45 -13.35 -18.71
CA ASN A 200 4.97 -13.46 -20.07
C ASN A 200 5.28 -14.89 -20.57
N PRO A 201 4.32 -15.82 -20.55
CA PRO A 201 4.60 -17.18 -20.94
C PRO A 201 5.02 -17.19 -22.40
N TRP A 202 6.14 -17.86 -22.67
CA TRP A 202 6.54 -18.16 -24.02
C TRP A 202 5.43 -19.00 -24.67
N GLN A 203 4.78 -18.46 -25.68
CA GLN A 203 3.92 -19.22 -26.58
C GLN A 203 4.68 -19.36 -27.89
N PRO A 204 5.00 -20.60 -28.33
CA PRO A 204 5.63 -20.85 -29.58
C PRO A 204 4.76 -20.38 -30.77
#